data_985d9368938e78b2718132265977dcce
#
_entry.id   985d9368938e78b2718132265977dcce
#
_cell.length_a   1.000
_cell.length_b   1.000
_cell.length_c   1.000
_cell.angle_alpha   90.00
_cell.angle_beta   90.00
_cell.angle_gamma   90.00
#
_symmetry.space_group_name_H-M   'P 1'
#
loop_
_entity.id
_entity.type
_entity.pdbx_description
1 polymer ?
#
loop_
_entity_poly.entity_id
_entity_poly.type
_entity_poly.pdbx_seq_one_letter_code
_entity_poly.pdbx_strand_id
1 'polypeptide(L)' 'MADPTVVELANQMAEECLAVQRETGQERLFMEVAAVLGASSQTMEEAFVTAIRTRLAAAQGGDFMAK' A
#
# COMPACT_ATOMS: atom_id res chain seq x y z
N MET A 1 -14.76 7.35 -9.01
CA MET A 1 -13.90 6.27 -9.48
C MET A 1 -12.48 6.80 -9.67
N ALA A 2 -11.47 6.09 -9.18
CA ALA A 2 -10.10 6.57 -9.29
C ALA A 2 -9.60 6.46 -10.73
N ASP A 3 -8.82 7.46 -11.15
CA ASP A 3 -8.13 7.44 -12.43
C ASP A 3 -7.21 6.22 -12.51
N PRO A 4 -7.19 5.47 -13.62
CA PRO A 4 -6.29 4.31 -13.74
C PRO A 4 -4.83 4.65 -13.49
N THR A 5 -4.37 5.86 -13.85
CA THR A 5 -3.00 6.29 -13.58
C THR A 5 -2.74 6.40 -12.08
N VAL A 6 -3.70 6.95 -11.33
CA VAL A 6 -3.59 7.07 -9.88
C VAL A 6 -3.52 5.68 -9.24
N VAL A 7 -4.38 4.77 -9.68
CA VAL A 7 -4.40 3.39 -9.16
C VAL A 7 -3.07 2.70 -9.44
N GLU A 8 -2.55 2.84 -10.65
CA GLU A 8 -1.30 2.21 -11.06
C GLU A 8 -0.12 2.73 -10.23
N LEU A 9 -0.02 4.06 -10.07
CA LEU A 9 1.04 4.66 -9.26
C LEU A 9 0.92 4.25 -7.80
N ALA A 10 -0.29 4.23 -7.27
CA ALA A 10 -0.52 3.81 -5.90
C ALA A 10 -0.11 2.35 -5.67
N ASN A 11 -0.36 1.49 -6.64
CA ASN A 11 0.05 0.09 -6.56
C ASN A 11 1.56 -0.06 -6.55
N GLN A 12 2.27 0.70 -7.40
CA GLN A 12 3.73 0.68 -7.42
C GLN A 12 4.30 1.15 -6.09
N MET A 13 3.76 2.24 -5.56
CA MET A 13 4.20 2.79 -4.27
C MET A 13 3.94 1.81 -3.13
N ALA A 14 2.80 1.11 -3.18
CA ALA A 14 2.47 0.11 -2.16
C ALA A 14 3.48 -1.04 -2.18
N GLU A 15 3.85 -1.52 -3.36
CA GLU A 15 4.84 -2.59 -3.49
C GLU A 15 6.19 -2.17 -2.93
N GLU A 16 6.64 -0.97 -3.29
CA GLU A 16 7.92 -0.45 -2.80
C GLU A 16 7.91 -0.26 -1.29
N CYS A 17 6.81 0.29 -0.77
CA CYS A 17 6.66 0.53 0.67
C CYS A 17 6.74 -0.78 1.45
N LEU A 18 6.00 -1.80 1.01
CA LEU A 18 6.00 -3.09 1.69
C LEU A 18 7.36 -3.78 1.60
N ALA A 19 8.07 -3.61 0.49
CA ALA A 19 9.43 -4.15 0.34
C ALA A 19 10.37 -3.50 1.37
N VAL A 20 10.30 -2.18 1.51
CA VAL A 20 11.14 -1.46 2.49
C VAL A 20 10.77 -1.87 3.90
N GLN A 21 9.48 -2.03 4.21
CA GLN A 21 9.05 -2.48 5.52
C GLN A 21 9.64 -3.84 5.89
N ARG A 22 9.68 -4.76 4.92
CA ARG A 22 10.26 -6.08 5.17
C ARG A 22 11.75 -6.01 5.40
N GLU A 23 12.46 -5.14 4.68
CA GLU A 23 13.91 -5.01 4.81
C GLU A 23 14.32 -4.33 6.11
N THR A 24 13.53 -3.34 6.56
CA THR A 24 13.90 -2.50 7.70
C THR A 24 13.17 -2.86 8.99
N GLY A 25 12.12 -3.68 8.90
CA GLY A 25 11.28 -4.02 10.04
C GLY A 25 10.33 -2.90 10.46
N GLN A 26 10.20 -1.84 9.65
CA GLN A 26 9.33 -0.71 9.97
C GLN A 26 7.91 -0.99 9.51
N GLU A 27 7.14 -1.67 10.35
CA GLU A 27 5.79 -2.11 9.99
C GLU A 27 4.80 -0.98 9.74
N ARG A 28 5.09 0.23 10.23
CA ARG A 28 4.19 1.38 10.10
C ARG A 28 4.61 2.37 9.04
N LEU A 29 5.59 2.04 8.24
CA LEU A 29 6.07 2.95 7.19
C LEU A 29 4.95 3.39 6.27
N PHE A 30 4.02 2.48 5.93
CA PHE A 30 2.92 2.82 5.03
C PHE A 30 2.04 3.95 5.59
N MET A 31 1.92 4.06 6.91
CA MET A 31 1.12 5.12 7.54
C MET A 31 1.77 6.48 7.34
N GLU A 32 3.10 6.54 7.42
CA GLU A 32 3.84 7.77 7.17
C GLU A 32 3.74 8.19 5.72
N VAL A 33 3.88 7.23 4.81
CA VAL A 33 3.75 7.50 3.37
C VAL A 33 2.34 7.99 3.05
N ALA A 34 1.31 7.36 3.63
CA ALA A 34 -0.07 7.77 3.43
C ALA A 34 -0.29 9.20 3.90
N ALA A 35 0.28 9.58 5.04
CA ALA A 35 0.13 10.94 5.56
C ALA A 35 0.77 11.97 4.62
N VAL A 36 1.94 11.66 4.07
CA VAL A 36 2.62 12.53 3.12
C VAL A 36 1.78 12.69 1.85
N LEU A 37 1.24 11.59 1.34
CA LEU A 37 0.38 11.63 0.16
C LEU A 37 -0.88 12.42 0.40
N GLY A 38 -1.51 12.25 1.56
CA GLY A 38 -2.74 12.93 1.91
C GLY A 38 -2.57 14.44 2.01
N ALA A 39 -1.38 14.91 2.34
CA ALA A 39 -1.09 16.34 2.38
C ALA A 39 -1.18 16.98 1.00
N SER A 40 -0.89 16.20 -0.05
CA SER A 40 -0.92 16.69 -1.43
C SER A 40 -2.17 16.22 -2.19
N SER A 41 -2.64 15.00 -1.93
CA SER A 41 -3.75 14.42 -2.68
C SER A 41 -4.44 13.35 -1.85
N GLN A 42 -5.65 13.64 -1.42
CA GLN A 42 -6.47 12.68 -0.69
C GLN A 42 -6.83 11.47 -1.55
N THR A 43 -7.04 11.70 -2.85
CA THR A 43 -7.33 10.61 -3.79
C THR A 43 -6.18 9.62 -3.86
N MET A 44 -4.95 10.13 -3.93
CA MET A 44 -3.75 9.29 -3.96
C MET A 44 -3.58 8.54 -2.64
N GLU A 45 -3.82 9.21 -1.52
CA GLU A 45 -3.75 8.58 -0.20
C GLU A 45 -4.70 7.39 -0.13
N GLU A 46 -5.96 7.59 -0.53
CA GLU A 46 -6.96 6.53 -0.49
C GLU A 46 -6.59 5.36 -1.39
N ALA A 47 -6.11 5.66 -2.60
CA ALA A 47 -5.68 4.62 -3.53
C ALA A 47 -4.49 3.82 -2.97
N PHE A 48 -3.54 4.52 -2.35
CA PHE A 48 -2.37 3.89 -1.74
C PHE A 48 -2.77 2.98 -0.58
N VAL A 49 -3.59 3.47 0.34
CA VAL A 49 -4.05 2.70 1.50
C VAL A 49 -4.83 1.47 1.04
N THR A 50 -5.68 1.62 0.03
CA THR A 50 -6.44 0.51 -0.54
C THR A 50 -5.49 -0.54 -1.12
N ALA A 51 -4.46 -0.12 -1.84
CA ALA A 51 -3.47 -1.03 -2.41
C ALA A 51 -2.71 -1.79 -1.32
N ILE A 52 -2.33 -1.10 -0.22
CA ILE A 52 -1.67 -1.74 0.91
C ILE A 52 -2.57 -2.80 1.54
N ARG A 53 -3.83 -2.45 1.82
CA ARG A 53 -4.78 -3.37 2.45
C ARG A 53 -5.05 -4.59 1.58
N THR A 54 -5.17 -4.39 0.28
CA THR A 54 -5.41 -5.47 -0.66
C THR A 54 -4.24 -6.46 -0.65
N ARG A 55 -3.01 -5.95 -0.64
CA ARG A 55 -1.82 -6.80 -0.64
C ARG A 55 -1.66 -7.56 0.68
N LEU A 56 -1.96 -6.91 1.80
CA LEU A 56 -1.89 -7.59 3.10
C LEU A 56 -2.95 -8.68 3.20
N ALA A 57 -4.15 -8.42 2.73
CA ALA A 57 -5.22 -9.41 2.71
C ALA A 57 -4.86 -10.59 1.81
N ALA A 58 -4.28 -10.32 0.65
CA ALA A 58 -3.85 -11.37 -0.28
C ALA A 58 -2.75 -12.23 0.35
N ALA A 59 -1.81 -11.62 1.05
CA ALA A 59 -0.74 -12.34 1.73
C ALA A 59 -1.31 -13.26 2.83
N GLN A 60 -2.27 -12.76 3.62
CA GLN A 60 -2.92 -13.56 4.65
C GLN A 60 -3.70 -14.72 4.04
N GLY A 61 -4.41 -14.46 2.93
CA GLY A 61 -5.13 -15.50 2.21
C GLY A 61 -4.20 -16.57 1.67
N GLY A 62 -3.06 -16.14 1.10
CA GLY A 62 -2.05 -17.06 0.59
C GLY A 62 -1.46 -17.92 1.70
N ASP A 63 -1.14 -17.31 2.85
CA ASP A 63 -0.62 -18.03 4.01
C ASP A 63 -1.63 -19.06 4.52
N PHE A 64 -2.91 -18.69 4.56
CA PHE A 64 -3.95 -19.59 4.98
C PHE A 64 -4.06 -20.81 4.06
N MET A 65 -4.01 -20.58 2.75
CA MET A 65 -4.11 -21.66 1.77
C MET A 65 -2.86 -22.54 1.72
N ALA A 66 -1.72 -22.00 2.11
CA ALA A 66 -0.46 -22.74 2.13
C ALA A 66 -0.37 -23.71 3.30
N LYS A 67 -1.22 -23.56 4.30
CA LYS A 67 -1.30 -24.49 5.42
C LYS A 67 -2.18 -25.67 5.05
#